data_c04d8b9c5ab09784d8ef06400f9f8340
#
_entry.id   c04d8b9c5ab09784d8ef06400f9f8340
#
_cell.length_a   1.000
_cell.length_b   1.000
_cell.length_c   1.000
_cell.angle_alpha   90.00
_cell.angle_beta   90.00
_cell.angle_gamma   90.00
#
_symmetry.space_group_name_H-M   'P 1'
#
loop_
_entity.id
_entity.type
_entity.pdbx_description
1 polymer ?
#
loop_
_entity_poly.entity_id
_entity_poly.type
_entity_poly.pdbx_seq_one_letter_code
_entity_poly.pdbx_strand_id
1 'polypeptide(L)'
;MNAEVYNNGSRLALGASATTAQWIGDACYFALGDGRVRIVEGDKDVIAQAHGGAILCATPHPRSDGLLTGGDDGCIALTLASGASEAFAPALSKKWIDHLVASPASGVVAAGVGKQAIIFDDGIETHRFGYPSTIGGLALDAKGRKLAASHYGGATIRLALAADDKGVSLPWSGSHLAVTLSPGAEYVITAMQENALHGWRLPEKTDLRMDGYPAKTRSFSWDKRGRWLATSGAESAIVWPFAGKLGPQGKPPLQPGQRQALVTAVAFHPSEEVLAIGYADGAALLVRFADQLGMELDEPGEGAVTALAWSADGKRIAIGDEAGRGAIVNV
;
A
#
# COMPACT_ATOMS: atom_id res chain seq x y z
N MET A 1 -28.64 -9.80 6.38
CA MET A 1 -27.95 -11.07 6.10
C MET A 1 -27.06 -11.33 7.29
N ASN A 2 -27.23 -12.48 7.98
CA ASN A 2 -26.31 -12.87 9.06
C ASN A 2 -25.01 -13.26 8.39
N ALA A 3 -23.97 -12.44 8.54
CA ALA A 3 -22.62 -12.81 8.13
C ALA A 3 -22.14 -13.93 9.08
N GLU A 4 -21.70 -15.05 8.53
CA GLU A 4 -20.97 -16.04 9.34
C GLU A 4 -19.62 -15.42 9.70
N VAL A 5 -19.32 -15.31 11.00
CA VAL A 5 -18.03 -14.83 11.49
C VAL A 5 -17.03 -15.96 11.31
N TYR A 6 -15.96 -15.70 10.56
CA TYR A 6 -14.88 -16.65 10.33
C TYR A 6 -13.98 -16.73 11.58
N ASN A 7 -14.16 -17.77 12.37
CA ASN A 7 -13.49 -17.94 13.67
C ASN A 7 -12.17 -18.75 13.55
N ASN A 8 -11.49 -18.72 12.39
CA ASN A 8 -10.35 -19.59 12.10
C ASN A 8 -9.03 -18.78 11.99
N GLY A 9 -8.73 -17.93 12.96
CA GLY A 9 -7.54 -17.11 12.97
C GLY A 9 -6.95 -16.85 14.36
N SER A 10 -5.71 -16.38 14.37
CA SER A 10 -5.03 -15.91 15.59
C SER A 10 -5.24 -14.43 15.78
N ARG A 11 -5.79 -14.02 16.92
CA ARG A 11 -5.84 -12.61 17.34
C ARG A 11 -4.57 -12.21 18.06
N LEU A 12 -4.05 -11.02 17.76
CA LEU A 12 -2.77 -10.52 18.24
C LEU A 12 -2.97 -9.16 18.94
N ALA A 13 -2.35 -8.99 20.09
CA ALA A 13 -2.20 -7.68 20.70
C ALA A 13 -0.87 -7.07 20.20
N LEU A 14 -0.92 -6.21 19.16
CA LEU A 14 0.28 -5.58 18.59
C LEU A 14 0.90 -4.56 19.55
N GLY A 15 0.04 -3.92 20.37
CA GLY A 15 0.46 -2.97 21.42
C GLY A 15 0.80 -1.58 20.90
N ALA A 16 0.71 -1.34 19.59
CA ALA A 16 0.81 -0.04 18.94
C ALA A 16 0.09 -0.11 17.59
N SER A 17 -0.29 1.04 17.04
CA SER A 17 -0.94 1.16 15.74
C SER A 17 -0.15 0.42 14.64
N ALA A 18 -0.84 -0.40 13.86
CA ALA A 18 -0.24 -1.04 12.69
C ALA A 18 -0.13 -0.05 11.54
N THR A 19 1.07 0.31 11.13
CA THR A 19 1.29 1.15 9.94
C THR A 19 1.05 0.35 8.66
N THR A 20 1.51 -0.90 8.62
CA THR A 20 1.30 -1.82 7.50
C THR A 20 1.51 -3.27 7.94
N ALA A 21 0.98 -4.21 7.16
CA ALA A 21 1.30 -5.63 7.26
C ALA A 21 1.87 -6.12 5.93
N GLN A 22 2.78 -7.11 5.98
CA GLN A 22 3.40 -7.70 4.80
C GLN A 22 3.68 -9.19 5.04
N TRP A 23 3.48 -10.01 4.02
CA TRP A 23 3.90 -11.41 4.03
C TRP A 23 5.19 -11.56 3.25
N ILE A 24 6.17 -12.25 3.86
CA ILE A 24 7.45 -12.59 3.26
C ILE A 24 7.65 -14.09 3.51
N GLY A 25 7.52 -14.89 2.47
CA GLY A 25 7.37 -16.33 2.63
C GLY A 25 6.15 -16.67 3.51
N ASP A 26 6.36 -17.47 4.55
CA ASP A 26 5.32 -17.86 5.52
C ASP A 26 5.23 -16.92 6.74
N ALA A 27 6.13 -15.96 6.87
CA ALA A 27 6.16 -15.01 7.95
C ALA A 27 5.30 -13.76 7.64
N CYS A 28 4.46 -13.37 8.59
CA CYS A 28 3.70 -12.12 8.56
C CYS A 28 4.42 -11.07 9.40
N TYR A 29 4.69 -9.92 8.82
CA TYR A 29 5.35 -8.78 9.46
C TYR A 29 4.33 -7.66 9.66
N PHE A 30 4.19 -7.16 10.89
CA PHE A 30 3.46 -5.95 11.22
C PHE A 30 4.46 -4.85 11.57
N ALA A 31 4.52 -3.79 10.76
CA ALA A 31 5.27 -2.58 11.08
C ALA A 31 4.41 -1.66 11.96
N LEU A 32 4.96 -1.18 13.07
CA LEU A 32 4.20 -0.50 14.11
C LEU A 32 4.61 0.96 14.27
N GLY A 33 3.64 1.79 14.66
CA GLY A 33 3.84 3.23 14.86
C GLY A 33 4.77 3.61 16.03
N ASP A 34 5.24 2.65 16.80
CA ASP A 34 6.22 2.85 17.87
C ASP A 34 7.65 2.37 17.50
N GLY A 35 7.89 2.11 16.23
CA GLY A 35 9.20 1.71 15.71
C GLY A 35 9.50 0.22 15.78
N ARG A 36 8.58 -0.59 16.30
CA ARG A 36 8.74 -2.05 16.37
C ARG A 36 8.22 -2.72 15.10
N VAL A 37 8.78 -3.87 14.79
CA VAL A 37 8.25 -4.83 13.83
C VAL A 37 7.91 -6.11 14.58
N ARG A 38 6.66 -6.56 14.50
CA ARG A 38 6.24 -7.88 15.01
C ARG A 38 6.18 -8.87 13.87
N ILE A 39 6.75 -10.04 14.07
CA ILE A 39 6.89 -11.09 13.06
C ILE A 39 6.24 -12.36 13.61
N VAL A 40 5.27 -12.89 12.85
CA VAL A 40 4.54 -14.11 13.22
C VAL A 40 4.73 -15.15 12.13
N GLU A 41 5.28 -16.32 12.47
CA GLU A 41 5.50 -17.45 11.57
C GLU A 41 5.15 -18.76 12.29
N GLY A 42 3.98 -19.33 11.98
CA GLY A 42 3.48 -20.48 12.74
C GLY A 42 3.34 -20.16 14.24
N ASP A 43 4.05 -20.91 15.10
CA ASP A 43 4.09 -20.71 16.54
C ASP A 43 5.15 -19.67 16.98
N LYS A 44 5.97 -19.18 16.07
CA LYS A 44 6.97 -18.15 16.37
C LYS A 44 6.31 -16.77 16.38
N ASP A 45 6.59 -16.00 17.41
CA ASP A 45 6.14 -14.63 17.59
C ASP A 45 7.32 -13.79 18.12
N VAL A 46 7.84 -12.93 17.26
CA VAL A 46 9.08 -12.18 17.51
C VAL A 46 8.79 -10.69 17.39
N ILE A 47 9.37 -9.90 18.29
CA ILE A 47 9.31 -8.43 18.24
C ILE A 47 10.73 -7.89 18.09
N ALA A 48 10.96 -7.08 17.05
CA ALA A 48 12.20 -6.38 16.80
C ALA A 48 12.02 -4.88 16.96
N GLN A 49 12.98 -4.17 17.55
CA GLN A 49 13.04 -2.71 17.53
C GLN A 49 13.81 -2.28 16.30
N ALA A 50 13.12 -1.77 15.29
CA ALA A 50 13.73 -1.35 14.02
C ALA A 50 14.11 0.13 13.99
N HIS A 51 13.33 0.98 14.66
CA HIS A 51 13.51 2.43 14.68
C HIS A 51 13.45 3.00 16.10
N GLY A 52 14.10 4.16 16.30
CA GLY A 52 14.00 4.92 17.55
C GLY A 52 12.73 5.79 17.63
N GLY A 53 12.00 5.91 16.54
CA GLY A 53 10.74 6.64 16.39
C GLY A 53 9.69 5.81 15.66
N ALA A 54 8.72 6.45 15.03
CA ALA A 54 7.63 5.77 14.33
C ALA A 54 8.07 5.19 12.97
N ILE A 55 7.59 3.99 12.64
CA ILE A 55 7.66 3.47 11.26
C ILE A 55 6.56 4.15 10.46
N LEU A 56 6.93 4.78 9.33
CA LEU A 56 6.01 5.50 8.46
C LEU A 56 5.63 4.70 7.22
N CYS A 57 6.52 3.84 6.74
CA CYS A 57 6.32 3.01 5.56
C CYS A 57 7.13 1.72 5.63
N ALA A 58 6.70 0.70 4.88
CA ALA A 58 7.45 -0.54 4.77
C ALA A 58 7.19 -1.24 3.43
N THR A 59 8.16 -2.04 2.99
CA THR A 59 8.08 -2.88 1.79
C THR A 59 8.95 -4.12 1.97
N PRO A 60 8.60 -5.29 1.40
CA PRO A 60 9.51 -6.43 1.39
C PRO A 60 10.84 -6.08 0.73
N HIS A 61 11.93 -6.60 1.27
CA HIS A 61 13.24 -6.45 0.65
C HIS A 61 13.27 -7.20 -0.70
N PRO A 62 13.78 -6.60 -1.78
CA PRO A 62 13.64 -7.18 -3.11
C PRO A 62 14.47 -8.45 -3.36
N ARG A 63 15.47 -8.74 -2.51
CA ARG A 63 16.43 -9.85 -2.71
C ARG A 63 16.63 -10.74 -1.48
N SER A 64 16.04 -10.41 -0.34
CA SER A 64 16.17 -11.19 0.90
C SER A 64 14.84 -11.36 1.61
N ASP A 65 14.78 -12.33 2.52
CA ASP A 65 13.58 -12.64 3.30
C ASP A 65 13.46 -11.70 4.52
N GLY A 66 13.30 -10.40 4.25
CA GLY A 66 13.18 -9.39 5.29
C GLY A 66 12.29 -8.22 4.89
N LEU A 67 11.88 -7.45 5.88
CA LEU A 67 11.08 -6.25 5.72
C LEU A 67 11.98 -5.01 5.78
N LEU A 68 11.92 -4.17 4.75
CA LEU A 68 12.46 -2.81 4.79
C LEU A 68 11.43 -1.88 5.40
N THR A 69 11.86 -1.07 6.35
CA THR A 69 11.03 -0.06 7.02
C THR A 69 11.70 1.31 6.94
N GLY A 70 10.89 2.36 6.74
CA GLY A 70 11.33 3.76 6.79
C GLY A 70 10.68 4.48 7.98
N GLY A 71 11.48 5.23 8.73
CA GLY A 71 11.05 5.87 9.97
C GLY A 71 11.12 7.40 9.93
N ASP A 72 10.52 8.02 10.95
CA ASP A 72 10.61 9.45 11.22
C ASP A 72 11.99 9.86 11.77
N ASP A 73 12.81 8.87 12.12
CA ASP A 73 14.22 9.03 12.50
C ASP A 73 15.17 9.23 11.30
N GLY A 74 14.64 9.12 10.06
CA GLY A 74 15.39 9.29 8.82
C GLY A 74 16.23 8.08 8.43
N CYS A 75 15.96 6.92 9.02
CA CYS A 75 16.66 5.66 8.74
C CYS A 75 15.80 4.73 7.89
N ILE A 76 16.46 3.86 7.13
CA ILE A 76 15.87 2.68 6.52
C ILE A 76 16.48 1.46 7.20
N ALA A 77 15.64 0.62 7.81
CA ALA A 77 16.07 -0.59 8.49
C ALA A 77 15.61 -1.83 7.74
N LEU A 78 16.41 -2.89 7.77
CA LEU A 78 16.07 -4.24 7.34
C LEU A 78 15.83 -5.11 8.57
N THR A 79 14.64 -5.69 8.68
CA THR A 79 14.27 -6.62 9.75
C THR A 79 14.05 -8.01 9.19
N LEU A 80 14.80 -9.01 9.68
CA LEU A 80 14.72 -10.40 9.26
C LEU A 80 13.71 -11.19 10.11
N ALA A 81 13.27 -12.37 9.65
CA ALA A 81 12.35 -13.26 10.38
C ALA A 81 12.90 -13.73 11.74
N SER A 82 14.21 -13.68 11.97
CA SER A 82 14.83 -13.95 13.27
C SER A 82 14.61 -12.86 14.31
N GLY A 83 14.12 -11.68 13.90
CA GLY A 83 14.05 -10.48 14.73
C GLY A 83 15.33 -9.63 14.70
N ALA A 84 16.37 -10.06 13.99
CA ALA A 84 17.54 -9.21 13.77
C ALA A 84 17.15 -8.01 12.90
N SER A 85 17.53 -6.82 13.35
CA SER A 85 17.30 -5.57 12.62
C SER A 85 18.60 -4.80 12.46
N GLU A 86 18.87 -4.33 11.25
CA GLU A 86 20.08 -3.60 10.89
C GLU A 86 19.78 -2.44 9.96
N ALA A 87 20.69 -1.48 9.85
CA ALA A 87 20.56 -0.38 8.89
C ALA A 87 20.72 -0.92 7.46
N PHE A 88 19.72 -0.67 6.61
CA PHE A 88 19.79 -1.00 5.18
C PHE A 88 20.72 -0.07 4.41
N ALA A 89 20.74 1.20 4.79
CA ALA A 89 21.57 2.24 4.19
C ALA A 89 22.04 3.22 5.28
N PRO A 90 23.10 4.02 5.02
CA PRO A 90 23.45 5.12 5.91
C PRO A 90 22.25 6.06 6.13
N ALA A 91 22.12 6.61 7.34
CA ALA A 91 21.03 7.54 7.66
C ALA A 91 20.96 8.70 6.67
N LEU A 92 19.80 8.93 6.08
CA LEU A 92 19.60 9.83 4.95
C LEU A 92 19.47 11.31 5.35
N SER A 93 19.34 11.59 6.60
CA SER A 93 19.25 12.90 7.28
C SER A 93 18.27 12.80 8.44
N LYS A 94 18.00 13.93 9.13
CA LYS A 94 16.91 14.02 10.14
C LYS A 94 15.52 14.22 9.49
N LYS A 95 15.33 13.86 8.23
CA LYS A 95 14.05 13.97 7.53
C LYS A 95 13.36 12.59 7.53
N TRP A 96 12.06 12.61 7.61
CA TRP A 96 11.23 11.43 7.56
C TRP A 96 11.38 10.67 6.23
N ILE A 97 11.35 9.35 6.32
CA ILE A 97 11.22 8.46 5.18
C ILE A 97 9.72 8.15 5.03
N ASP A 98 9.03 9.01 4.27
CA ASP A 98 7.56 8.93 4.16
C ASP A 98 7.10 7.80 3.24
N HIS A 99 7.94 7.42 2.28
CA HIS A 99 7.59 6.42 1.26
C HIS A 99 8.77 5.49 1.00
N LEU A 100 8.46 4.20 0.87
CA LEU A 100 9.42 3.17 0.54
C LEU A 100 8.78 2.16 -0.42
N VAL A 101 9.38 1.92 -1.56
CA VAL A 101 8.92 0.95 -2.56
C VAL A 101 10.10 0.15 -3.09
N ALA A 102 9.87 -1.12 -3.36
CA ALA A 102 10.89 -2.02 -3.90
C ALA A 102 10.34 -2.89 -5.03
N SER A 103 11.22 -3.37 -5.89
CA SER A 103 10.86 -4.29 -6.97
C SER A 103 11.76 -5.52 -6.97
N PRO A 104 11.24 -6.73 -6.70
CA PRO A 104 12.02 -7.95 -6.81
C PRO A 104 12.57 -8.19 -8.22
N ALA A 105 11.87 -7.70 -9.27
CA ALA A 105 12.29 -7.91 -10.65
C ALA A 105 13.57 -7.15 -11.04
N SER A 106 13.84 -6.00 -10.41
CA SER A 106 15.03 -5.17 -10.69
C SER A 106 16.01 -5.09 -9.51
N GLY A 107 15.57 -5.45 -8.31
CA GLY A 107 16.33 -5.25 -7.07
C GLY A 107 16.36 -3.80 -6.57
N VAL A 108 15.67 -2.89 -7.26
CA VAL A 108 15.62 -1.46 -6.90
C VAL A 108 14.82 -1.26 -5.62
N VAL A 109 15.32 -0.40 -4.75
CA VAL A 109 14.59 0.22 -3.65
C VAL A 109 14.57 1.73 -3.89
N ALA A 110 13.40 2.36 -3.73
CA ALA A 110 13.26 3.81 -3.82
C ALA A 110 12.62 4.35 -2.54
N ALA A 111 13.26 5.35 -1.94
CA ALA A 111 12.79 6.04 -0.75
C ALA A 111 12.37 7.48 -1.06
N GLY A 112 11.20 7.90 -0.59
CA GLY A 112 10.70 9.27 -0.67
C GLY A 112 11.07 10.05 0.58
N VAL A 113 11.84 11.14 0.41
CA VAL A 113 12.33 11.98 1.49
C VAL A 113 12.10 13.45 1.13
N GLY A 114 11.03 14.03 1.61
CA GLY A 114 10.62 15.39 1.28
C GLY A 114 10.38 15.55 -0.23
N LYS A 115 11.24 16.30 -0.92
CA LYS A 115 11.16 16.53 -2.39
C LYS A 115 12.04 15.60 -3.23
N GLN A 116 12.60 14.57 -2.65
CA GLN A 116 13.55 13.69 -3.33
C GLN A 116 13.08 12.23 -3.28
N ALA A 117 13.22 11.52 -4.40
CA ALA A 117 13.25 10.07 -4.40
C ALA A 117 14.70 9.62 -4.52
N ILE A 118 15.15 8.80 -3.58
CA ILE A 118 16.51 8.28 -3.50
C ILE A 118 16.47 6.82 -3.93
N ILE A 119 17.33 6.47 -4.87
CA ILE A 119 17.37 5.13 -5.47
C ILE A 119 18.54 4.36 -4.89
N PHE A 120 18.27 3.13 -4.46
CA PHE A 120 19.25 2.23 -3.90
C PHE A 120 19.35 0.93 -4.71
N ASP A 121 20.55 0.40 -4.80
CA ASP A 121 20.84 -0.98 -5.16
C ASP A 121 21.59 -1.62 -3.99
N ASP A 122 20.98 -2.59 -3.32
CA ASP A 122 21.55 -3.31 -2.18
C ASP A 122 22.11 -2.40 -1.06
N GLY A 123 21.32 -1.42 -0.64
CA GLY A 123 21.67 -0.45 0.41
C GLY A 123 22.61 0.68 -0.03
N ILE A 124 23.13 0.62 -1.25
CA ILE A 124 23.99 1.67 -1.81
C ILE A 124 23.15 2.67 -2.61
N GLU A 125 23.20 3.94 -2.23
CA GLU A 125 22.60 5.00 -3.04
C GLU A 125 23.27 5.08 -4.39
N THR A 126 22.49 4.92 -5.47
CA THR A 126 22.99 5.04 -6.83
C THR A 126 22.79 6.44 -7.40
N HIS A 127 21.62 7.02 -7.15
CA HIS A 127 21.27 8.38 -7.57
C HIS A 127 19.98 8.85 -6.89
N ARG A 128 19.61 10.10 -7.12
CA ARG A 128 18.37 10.68 -6.61
C ARG A 128 17.70 11.60 -7.62
N PHE A 129 16.36 11.62 -7.55
CA PHE A 129 15.52 12.50 -8.36
C PHE A 129 14.91 13.60 -7.51
N GLY A 130 15.01 14.86 -7.99
CA GLY A 130 14.30 16.00 -7.40
C GLY A 130 12.91 16.19 -8.02
N TYR A 131 11.97 16.63 -7.18
CA TYR A 131 10.57 16.93 -7.56
C TYR A 131 10.19 18.37 -7.19
N PRO A 132 9.15 18.97 -7.83
CA PRO A 132 8.79 20.37 -7.62
C PRO A 132 8.35 20.68 -6.17
N SER A 133 7.67 19.71 -5.52
CA SER A 133 7.21 19.82 -4.13
C SER A 133 7.44 18.50 -3.39
N THR A 134 7.03 18.44 -2.13
CA THR A 134 7.07 17.22 -1.33
C THR A 134 6.35 16.08 -2.06
N ILE A 135 6.95 14.90 -2.05
CA ILE A 135 6.38 13.68 -2.60
C ILE A 135 5.18 13.29 -1.72
N GLY A 136 4.03 13.08 -2.35
CA GLY A 136 2.82 12.60 -1.69
C GLY A 136 2.65 11.09 -1.75
N GLY A 137 3.38 10.43 -2.64
CA GLY A 137 3.39 8.97 -2.80
C GLY A 137 4.40 8.51 -3.84
N LEU A 138 4.89 7.29 -3.70
CA LEU A 138 5.76 6.60 -4.65
C LEU A 138 5.15 5.27 -5.09
N ALA A 139 5.36 4.89 -6.34
CA ALA A 139 5.02 3.57 -6.86
C ALA A 139 6.02 3.13 -7.92
N LEU A 140 6.44 1.86 -7.87
CA LEU A 140 7.22 1.22 -8.93
C LEU A 140 6.32 0.33 -9.79
N ASP A 141 6.60 0.25 -11.09
CA ASP A 141 5.98 -0.77 -11.92
C ASP A 141 6.50 -2.17 -11.54
N ALA A 142 5.78 -3.23 -11.94
CA ALA A 142 6.13 -4.60 -11.61
C ALA A 142 7.54 -5.01 -12.07
N LYS A 143 8.10 -4.32 -13.06
CA LYS A 143 9.47 -4.55 -13.56
C LYS A 143 10.52 -3.68 -12.86
N GLY A 144 10.11 -2.79 -11.96
CA GLY A 144 10.98 -1.84 -11.27
C GLY A 144 11.70 -0.85 -12.19
N ARG A 145 11.11 -0.57 -13.36
CA ARG A 145 11.69 0.35 -14.35
C ARG A 145 11.11 1.74 -14.30
N LYS A 146 9.79 1.84 -14.08
CA LYS A 146 9.08 3.12 -13.98
C LYS A 146 8.80 3.43 -12.51
N LEU A 147 9.29 4.57 -12.05
CA LEU A 147 8.98 5.15 -10.75
C LEU A 147 8.00 6.31 -10.95
N ALA A 148 6.81 6.19 -10.42
CA ALA A 148 5.85 7.26 -10.35
C ALA A 148 5.93 7.95 -8.98
N ALA A 149 5.94 9.28 -8.97
CA ALA A 149 5.86 10.10 -7.77
C ALA A 149 4.73 11.11 -7.92
N SER A 150 3.80 11.15 -6.96
CA SER A 150 2.82 12.21 -6.86
C SER A 150 3.36 13.39 -6.06
N HIS A 151 2.91 14.60 -6.38
CA HIS A 151 3.31 15.84 -5.74
C HIS A 151 2.23 16.91 -5.95
N TYR A 152 2.44 18.12 -5.40
CA TYR A 152 1.55 19.22 -5.74
C TYR A 152 1.67 19.56 -7.23
N GLY A 153 0.53 19.65 -7.90
CA GLY A 153 0.44 19.97 -9.33
C GLY A 153 0.52 18.76 -10.25
N GLY A 154 0.45 17.50 -9.74
CA GLY A 154 0.36 16.31 -10.57
C GLY A 154 1.23 15.14 -10.12
N ALA A 155 1.73 14.40 -11.11
CA ALA A 155 2.68 13.31 -10.91
C ALA A 155 3.83 13.40 -11.92
N THR A 156 4.93 12.73 -11.61
CA THR A 156 6.07 12.59 -12.53
C THR A 156 6.48 11.13 -12.60
N ILE A 157 6.71 10.63 -13.81
CA ILE A 157 7.26 9.29 -14.05
C ILE A 157 8.72 9.41 -14.44
N ARG A 158 9.54 8.57 -13.81
CA ARG A 158 10.97 8.45 -14.11
C ARG A 158 11.35 7.02 -14.47
N LEU A 159 12.41 6.86 -15.22
CA LEU A 159 13.08 5.57 -15.37
C LEU A 159 13.99 5.36 -14.15
N ALA A 160 13.56 4.46 -13.25
CA ALA A 160 14.19 4.29 -11.94
C ALA A 160 15.70 3.98 -11.98
N LEU A 161 16.18 3.34 -13.06
CA LEU A 161 17.58 2.95 -13.24
C LEU A 161 18.41 3.93 -14.09
N ALA A 162 17.84 5.06 -14.54
CA ALA A 162 18.52 6.05 -15.39
C ALA A 162 18.74 7.35 -14.61
N ALA A 163 19.94 7.55 -14.08
CA ALA A 163 20.29 8.67 -13.20
C ALA A 163 20.04 10.05 -13.84
N ASP A 164 20.18 10.17 -15.15
CA ASP A 164 20.01 11.38 -15.93
C ASP A 164 18.61 11.55 -16.53
N ASP A 165 17.67 10.64 -16.21
CA ASP A 165 16.29 10.70 -16.71
C ASP A 165 15.61 12.01 -16.30
N LYS A 166 15.06 12.74 -17.30
CA LYS A 166 14.37 14.02 -17.07
C LYS A 166 12.95 13.85 -16.55
N GLY A 167 12.40 12.64 -16.67
CA GLY A 167 11.06 12.31 -16.30
C GLY A 167 9.99 12.83 -17.26
N VAL A 168 8.82 12.22 -17.13
CA VAL A 168 7.61 12.59 -17.86
C VAL A 168 6.65 13.23 -16.86
N SER A 169 6.38 14.52 -17.04
CA SER A 169 5.40 15.24 -16.21
C SER A 169 3.98 14.89 -16.65
N LEU A 170 3.13 14.69 -15.66
CA LEU A 170 1.70 14.44 -15.75
C LEU A 170 1.00 15.55 -14.92
N PRO A 171 0.75 16.73 -15.52
CA PRO A 171 0.26 17.88 -14.77
C PRO A 171 -1.24 17.77 -14.48
N TRP A 172 -1.62 18.15 -13.27
CA TRP A 172 -3.01 18.36 -12.86
C TRP A 172 -3.02 19.21 -11.59
N SER A 173 -3.84 20.26 -11.55
CA SER A 173 -3.91 21.17 -10.40
C SER A 173 -4.38 20.47 -9.13
N GLY A 174 -3.78 20.81 -8.00
CA GLY A 174 -4.15 20.32 -6.69
C GLY A 174 -3.05 19.51 -6.02
N SER A 175 -3.34 19.04 -4.82
CA SER A 175 -2.42 18.22 -4.02
C SER A 175 -2.69 16.75 -4.23
N HIS A 176 -1.72 16.01 -4.76
CA HIS A 176 -1.78 14.58 -5.00
C HIS A 176 -1.09 13.85 -3.85
N LEU A 177 -1.89 13.16 -3.02
CA LEU A 177 -1.49 12.62 -1.72
C LEU A 177 -0.95 11.18 -1.77
N ALA A 178 -1.29 10.45 -2.82
CA ALA A 178 -0.84 9.08 -3.05
C ALA A 178 -0.80 8.78 -4.54
N VAL A 179 -0.09 7.73 -4.94
CA VAL A 179 -0.01 7.29 -6.34
C VAL A 179 0.02 5.76 -6.42
N THR A 180 -0.58 5.22 -7.47
CA THR A 180 -0.45 3.81 -7.84
C THR A 180 -0.28 3.66 -9.34
N LEU A 181 0.44 2.60 -9.75
CA LEU A 181 0.56 2.16 -11.14
C LEU A 181 -0.30 0.91 -11.35
N SER A 182 -1.01 0.83 -12.47
CA SER A 182 -1.64 -0.43 -12.85
C SER A 182 -0.59 -1.53 -13.07
N PRO A 183 -0.90 -2.82 -12.90
CA PRO A 183 0.06 -3.92 -13.07
C PRO A 183 0.82 -3.91 -14.40
N GLY A 184 0.17 -3.50 -15.49
CA GLY A 184 0.79 -3.30 -16.80
C GLY A 184 1.49 -1.97 -16.99
N ALA A 185 1.48 -1.09 -15.99
CA ALA A 185 1.98 0.29 -16.05
C ALA A 185 1.41 1.10 -17.23
N GLU A 186 0.14 0.84 -17.58
CA GLU A 186 -0.62 1.61 -18.58
C GLU A 186 -1.29 2.84 -17.95
N TYR A 187 -1.59 2.78 -16.65
CA TYR A 187 -2.28 3.83 -15.92
C TYR A 187 -1.48 4.27 -14.70
N VAL A 188 -1.47 5.58 -14.46
CA VAL A 188 -1.04 6.23 -13.22
C VAL A 188 -2.30 6.82 -12.58
N ILE A 189 -2.59 6.45 -11.33
CA ILE A 189 -3.73 6.98 -10.59
C ILE A 189 -3.24 7.61 -9.31
N THR A 190 -3.75 8.78 -8.99
CA THR A 190 -3.44 9.53 -7.76
C THR A 190 -4.69 9.79 -6.95
N ALA A 191 -4.57 9.77 -5.62
CA ALA A 191 -5.57 10.31 -4.71
C ALA A 191 -5.29 11.79 -4.46
N MET A 192 -6.35 12.59 -4.48
CA MET A 192 -6.26 14.03 -4.33
C MET A 192 -6.81 14.51 -2.99
N GLN A 193 -6.35 15.69 -2.57
CA GLN A 193 -6.84 16.38 -1.37
C GLN A 193 -8.35 16.70 -1.47
N GLU A 194 -8.88 16.86 -2.67
CA GLU A 194 -10.26 17.22 -3.00
C GLU A 194 -11.23 16.04 -3.01
N ASN A 195 -10.89 14.92 -2.34
CA ASN A 195 -11.69 13.69 -2.28
C ASN A 195 -12.04 13.16 -3.69
N ALA A 196 -11.09 13.15 -4.59
CA ALA A 196 -11.20 12.62 -5.93
C ALA A 196 -9.97 11.82 -6.30
N LEU A 197 -10.08 10.98 -7.31
CA LEU A 197 -8.93 10.40 -7.99
C LEU A 197 -8.73 11.11 -9.32
N HIS A 198 -7.48 11.34 -9.65
CA HIS A 198 -7.08 11.73 -10.99
C HIS A 198 -6.10 10.70 -11.54
N GLY A 199 -6.18 10.45 -12.83
CA GLY A 199 -5.32 9.47 -13.47
C GLY A 199 -4.93 9.87 -14.88
N TRP A 200 -3.94 9.18 -15.40
CA TRP A 200 -3.47 9.34 -16.78
C TRP A 200 -3.27 7.97 -17.40
N ARG A 201 -3.79 7.80 -18.60
CA ARG A 201 -3.44 6.66 -19.42
C ARG A 201 -2.14 6.96 -20.16
N LEU A 202 -1.13 6.14 -19.94
CA LEU A 202 0.14 6.19 -20.64
C LEU A 202 0.05 5.34 -21.92
N PRO A 203 0.71 5.66 -23.02
CA PRO A 203 1.59 6.79 -23.27
C PRO A 203 0.87 8.06 -23.75
N GLU A 204 -0.43 8.00 -24.04
CA GLU A 204 -1.17 9.14 -24.65
C GLU A 204 -1.34 10.31 -23.66
N LYS A 205 -1.18 10.06 -22.36
CA LYS A 205 -1.44 10.99 -21.27
C LYS A 205 -2.88 11.50 -21.21
N THR A 206 -3.82 10.65 -21.65
CA THR A 206 -5.25 10.96 -21.59
C THR A 206 -5.70 10.99 -20.14
N ASP A 207 -6.35 12.07 -19.73
CA ASP A 207 -6.86 12.29 -18.39
C ASP A 207 -8.02 11.37 -18.04
N LEU A 208 -8.04 10.91 -16.81
CA LEU A 208 -9.10 10.14 -16.18
C LEU A 208 -9.48 10.83 -14.87
N ARG A 209 -10.76 11.16 -14.69
CA ARG A 209 -11.27 11.68 -13.42
C ARG A 209 -12.31 10.74 -12.85
N MET A 210 -12.15 10.46 -11.56
CA MET A 210 -13.01 9.60 -10.77
C MET A 210 -13.34 10.35 -9.49
N ASP A 211 -14.57 10.82 -9.36
CA ASP A 211 -15.04 11.66 -8.26
C ASP A 211 -16.27 11.05 -7.56
N GLY A 212 -16.86 11.81 -6.61
CA GLY A 212 -18.00 11.36 -5.82
C GLY A 212 -17.62 10.72 -4.48
N TYR A 213 -16.36 10.83 -4.06
CA TYR A 213 -15.92 10.30 -2.75
C TYR A 213 -16.32 11.24 -1.62
N PRO A 214 -16.96 10.73 -0.54
CA PRO A 214 -17.27 11.53 0.65
C PRO A 214 -16.02 11.85 1.50
N ALA A 215 -14.96 11.04 1.38
CA ALA A 215 -13.72 11.22 2.11
C ALA A 215 -12.49 10.96 1.22
N LYS A 216 -11.29 11.26 1.74
CA LYS A 216 -10.03 11.03 1.03
C LYS A 216 -9.76 9.54 0.85
N THR A 217 -9.36 9.16 -0.36
CA THR A 217 -8.83 7.82 -0.62
C THR A 217 -7.44 7.69 -0.02
N ARG A 218 -7.23 6.67 0.80
CA ARG A 218 -5.95 6.36 1.46
C ARG A 218 -5.38 5.01 1.05
N SER A 219 -6.21 4.13 0.50
CA SER A 219 -5.82 2.78 0.13
C SER A 219 -6.22 2.48 -1.31
N PHE A 220 -5.31 1.84 -2.03
CA PHE A 220 -5.47 1.35 -3.39
C PHE A 220 -5.12 -0.12 -3.46
N SER A 221 -5.89 -0.88 -4.23
CA SER A 221 -5.53 -2.24 -4.58
C SER A 221 -5.98 -2.56 -6.00
N TRP A 222 -5.03 -3.04 -6.83
CA TRP A 222 -5.33 -3.55 -8.17
C TRP A 222 -5.59 -5.06 -8.11
N ASP A 223 -6.54 -5.53 -8.93
CA ASP A 223 -6.58 -6.96 -9.21
C ASP A 223 -5.33 -7.36 -10.02
N LYS A 224 -4.93 -8.63 -9.95
CA LYS A 224 -3.70 -9.16 -10.59
C LYS A 224 -3.60 -8.84 -12.09
N ARG A 225 -4.75 -8.71 -12.78
CA ARG A 225 -4.81 -8.47 -14.22
C ARG A 225 -4.93 -6.99 -14.58
N GLY A 226 -5.06 -6.09 -13.59
CA GLY A 226 -5.26 -4.65 -13.82
C GLY A 226 -6.62 -4.30 -14.41
N ARG A 227 -7.63 -5.17 -14.26
CA ARG A 227 -9.00 -4.93 -14.74
C ARG A 227 -9.83 -4.11 -13.75
N TRP A 228 -9.46 -4.16 -12.48
CA TRP A 228 -10.15 -3.51 -11.39
C TRP A 228 -9.19 -2.78 -10.48
N LEU A 229 -9.58 -1.57 -10.06
CA LEU A 229 -8.92 -0.81 -9.01
C LEU A 229 -9.90 -0.62 -7.85
N ALA A 230 -9.66 -1.25 -6.72
CA ALA A 230 -10.38 -0.99 -5.47
C ALA A 230 -9.75 0.20 -4.73
N THR A 231 -10.60 1.02 -4.13
CA THR A 231 -10.20 2.22 -3.39
C THR A 231 -11.05 2.40 -2.14
N SER A 232 -10.46 3.01 -1.11
CA SER A 232 -11.13 3.45 0.12
C SER A 232 -11.73 4.84 -0.03
N GLY A 233 -12.38 5.35 1.02
CA GLY A 233 -12.85 6.73 1.13
C GLY A 233 -14.37 6.92 0.97
N ALA A 234 -15.14 5.83 1.01
CA ALA A 234 -16.61 5.84 1.07
C ALA A 234 -17.09 4.77 2.07
N GLU A 235 -18.39 4.66 2.28
CA GLU A 235 -19.03 3.63 3.13
C GLU A 235 -19.08 2.23 2.49
N SER A 236 -18.60 2.13 1.25
CA SER A 236 -18.32 0.89 0.51
C SER A 236 -16.96 1.00 -0.15
N ALA A 237 -16.32 -0.11 -0.50
CA ALA A 237 -15.17 -0.04 -1.40
C ALA A 237 -15.63 0.44 -2.78
N ILE A 238 -14.92 1.37 -3.38
CA ILE A 238 -15.21 1.85 -4.73
C ILE A 238 -14.29 1.12 -5.70
N VAL A 239 -14.87 0.30 -6.58
CA VAL A 239 -14.10 -0.58 -7.48
C VAL A 239 -14.31 -0.17 -8.93
N TRP A 240 -13.29 0.49 -9.49
CA TRP A 240 -13.33 1.04 -10.84
C TRP A 240 -12.95 0.00 -11.89
N PRO A 241 -13.73 -0.11 -13.00
CA PRO A 241 -13.43 -1.03 -14.09
C PRO A 241 -12.40 -0.44 -15.07
N PHE A 242 -11.22 -1.02 -15.12
CA PHE A 242 -10.13 -0.62 -16.03
C PHE A 242 -9.99 -1.51 -17.25
N ALA A 243 -10.83 -2.54 -17.40
CA ALA A 243 -10.82 -3.40 -18.57
C ALA A 243 -11.22 -2.64 -19.85
N GLY A 244 -10.45 -2.86 -20.92
CA GLY A 244 -10.71 -2.26 -22.24
C GLY A 244 -10.00 -0.93 -22.48
N LYS A 245 -10.08 -0.42 -23.71
CA LYS A 245 -9.28 0.72 -24.19
C LYS A 245 -9.55 2.06 -23.49
N LEU A 246 -10.74 2.25 -22.95
CA LEU A 246 -11.13 3.52 -22.30
C LEU A 246 -10.99 3.49 -20.77
N GLY A 247 -10.56 2.36 -20.19
CA GLY A 247 -10.47 2.22 -18.75
C GLY A 247 -11.84 2.45 -18.08
N PRO A 248 -11.90 3.27 -17.00
CA PRO A 248 -13.13 3.53 -16.25
C PRO A 248 -14.08 4.55 -16.94
N GLN A 249 -13.67 5.21 -18.02
CA GLN A 249 -14.47 6.25 -18.66
C GLN A 249 -15.85 5.73 -19.11
N GLY A 250 -16.92 6.44 -18.67
CA GLY A 250 -18.30 6.10 -19.01
C GLY A 250 -18.85 4.84 -18.36
N LYS A 251 -18.14 4.28 -17.37
CA LYS A 251 -18.55 3.09 -16.62
C LYS A 251 -18.73 3.42 -15.16
N PRO A 252 -19.84 3.00 -14.52
CA PRO A 252 -20.00 3.14 -13.09
C PRO A 252 -19.06 2.20 -12.34
N PRO A 253 -18.55 2.58 -11.14
CA PRO A 253 -17.84 1.67 -10.27
C PRO A 253 -18.80 0.68 -9.61
N LEU A 254 -18.27 -0.47 -9.20
CA LEU A 254 -18.93 -1.35 -8.23
C LEU A 254 -18.73 -0.80 -6.81
N GLN A 255 -19.68 -1.08 -5.93
CA GLN A 255 -19.67 -0.61 -4.53
C GLN A 255 -19.93 -1.78 -3.55
N PRO A 256 -19.01 -2.76 -3.48
CA PRO A 256 -19.16 -3.89 -2.57
C PRO A 256 -18.91 -3.49 -1.11
N GLY A 257 -19.50 -4.26 -0.18
CA GLY A 257 -19.24 -4.14 1.25
C GLY A 257 -19.81 -2.86 1.88
N GLN A 258 -21.04 -2.47 1.52
CA GLN A 258 -21.72 -1.31 2.12
C GLN A 258 -21.90 -1.49 3.64
N ARG A 259 -21.45 -0.49 4.43
CA ARG A 259 -21.53 -0.46 5.89
C ARG A 259 -21.70 0.98 6.37
N GLN A 260 -22.13 1.20 7.63
CA GLN A 260 -22.21 2.53 8.25
C GLN A 260 -20.85 3.02 8.81
N ALA A 261 -19.77 2.65 8.15
CA ALA A 261 -18.41 3.07 8.49
C ALA A 261 -17.61 3.28 7.21
N LEU A 262 -16.70 4.25 7.20
CA LEU A 262 -15.83 4.49 6.04
C LEU A 262 -14.88 3.33 5.83
N VAL A 263 -14.70 2.93 4.58
CA VAL A 263 -13.63 2.03 4.18
C VAL A 263 -12.30 2.76 4.31
N THR A 264 -11.36 2.15 5.03
CA THR A 264 -10.02 2.68 5.30
C THR A 264 -8.93 1.91 4.58
N ALA A 265 -9.11 0.58 4.40
CA ALA A 265 -8.15 -0.29 3.73
C ALA A 265 -8.86 -1.22 2.74
N VAL A 266 -8.19 -1.53 1.62
CA VAL A 266 -8.65 -2.49 0.63
C VAL A 266 -7.48 -3.36 0.15
N ALA A 267 -7.72 -4.66 -0.06
CA ALA A 267 -6.71 -5.58 -0.59
C ALA A 267 -7.36 -6.65 -1.47
N PHE A 268 -7.04 -6.65 -2.78
CA PHE A 268 -7.43 -7.72 -3.67
C PHE A 268 -6.68 -9.01 -3.33
N HIS A 269 -7.41 -10.12 -3.41
CA HIS A 269 -6.83 -11.44 -3.34
C HIS A 269 -5.82 -11.66 -4.48
N PRO A 270 -4.68 -12.34 -4.26
CA PRO A 270 -3.60 -12.44 -5.24
C PRO A 270 -3.95 -13.22 -6.52
N SER A 271 -5.02 -14.02 -6.53
CA SER A 271 -5.39 -14.83 -7.70
C SER A 271 -6.88 -14.83 -8.05
N GLU A 272 -7.76 -14.53 -7.09
CA GLU A 272 -9.22 -14.63 -7.23
C GLU A 272 -9.89 -13.25 -7.28
N GLU A 273 -11.14 -13.22 -7.75
CA GLU A 273 -11.96 -12.00 -7.77
C GLU A 273 -12.64 -11.78 -6.41
N VAL A 274 -11.81 -11.65 -5.39
CA VAL A 274 -12.18 -11.47 -3.99
C VAL A 274 -11.47 -10.23 -3.46
N LEU A 275 -12.16 -9.40 -2.69
CA LEU A 275 -11.66 -8.18 -2.08
C LEU A 275 -11.81 -8.23 -0.57
N ALA A 276 -10.73 -8.01 0.15
CA ALA A 276 -10.76 -7.69 1.57
C ALA A 276 -10.95 -6.19 1.76
N ILE A 277 -11.84 -5.82 2.69
CA ILE A 277 -12.26 -4.45 2.97
C ILE A 277 -12.16 -4.22 4.48
N GLY A 278 -11.36 -3.25 4.89
CA GLY A 278 -11.25 -2.81 6.29
C GLY A 278 -11.92 -1.46 6.51
N TYR A 279 -12.53 -1.28 7.66
CA TYR A 279 -13.37 -0.13 7.98
C TYR A 279 -12.84 0.70 9.15
N ALA A 280 -13.35 1.92 9.25
CA ALA A 280 -13.02 2.86 10.32
C ALA A 280 -13.52 2.44 11.70
N ASP A 281 -14.51 1.53 11.78
CA ASP A 281 -15.00 0.92 13.02
C ASP A 281 -14.23 -0.34 13.43
N GLY A 282 -13.14 -0.67 12.72
CA GLY A 282 -12.29 -1.83 13.01
C GLY A 282 -12.78 -3.15 12.43
N ALA A 283 -13.94 -3.18 11.79
CA ALA A 283 -14.44 -4.37 11.11
C ALA A 283 -13.64 -4.65 9.83
N ALA A 284 -13.59 -5.92 9.45
CA ALA A 284 -13.05 -6.35 8.17
C ALA A 284 -13.99 -7.35 7.49
N LEU A 285 -14.23 -7.15 6.20
CA LEU A 285 -15.06 -8.02 5.36
C LEU A 285 -14.26 -8.61 4.21
N LEU A 286 -14.64 -9.79 3.78
CA LEU A 286 -14.26 -10.39 2.51
C LEU A 286 -15.47 -10.39 1.58
N VAL A 287 -15.30 -9.89 0.35
CA VAL A 287 -16.39 -9.83 -0.63
C VAL A 287 -15.96 -10.50 -1.93
N ARG A 288 -16.74 -11.46 -2.37
CA ARG A 288 -16.57 -12.12 -3.67
C ARG A 288 -17.43 -11.40 -4.73
N PHE A 289 -16.82 -11.06 -5.87
CA PHE A 289 -17.51 -10.27 -6.90
C PHE A 289 -18.59 -11.05 -7.65
N ALA A 290 -18.46 -12.36 -7.81
CA ALA A 290 -19.37 -13.19 -8.61
C ALA A 290 -20.81 -13.10 -8.15
N ASP A 291 -21.06 -13.05 -6.84
CA ASP A 291 -22.36 -13.06 -6.21
C ASP A 291 -22.54 -12.00 -5.11
N GLN A 292 -21.51 -11.17 -4.92
CA GLN A 292 -21.43 -10.16 -3.87
C GLN A 292 -21.65 -10.70 -2.45
N LEU A 293 -21.38 -11.99 -2.24
CA LEU A 293 -21.40 -12.57 -0.91
C LEU A 293 -20.30 -11.95 -0.06
N GLY A 294 -20.69 -11.43 1.09
CA GLY A 294 -19.79 -10.90 2.11
C GLY A 294 -19.62 -11.88 3.26
N MET A 295 -18.39 -12.02 3.74
CA MET A 295 -18.05 -12.79 4.93
C MET A 295 -17.29 -11.89 5.88
N GLU A 296 -17.66 -11.85 7.16
CA GLU A 296 -16.96 -11.07 8.17
C GLU A 296 -15.65 -11.77 8.56
N LEU A 297 -14.53 -11.06 8.40
CA LEU A 297 -13.18 -11.53 8.75
C LEU A 297 -12.82 -11.14 10.18
N ASP A 298 -13.19 -9.94 10.61
CA ASP A 298 -13.00 -9.46 11.96
C ASP A 298 -14.15 -8.53 12.36
N GLU A 299 -14.54 -8.60 13.65
CA GLU A 299 -15.61 -7.81 14.24
C GLU A 299 -15.18 -6.35 14.45
N PRO A 300 -16.14 -5.42 14.60
CA PRO A 300 -15.84 -4.04 14.99
C PRO A 300 -14.98 -3.95 16.25
N GLY A 301 -14.12 -2.94 16.29
CA GLY A 301 -13.20 -2.69 17.39
C GLY A 301 -13.04 -1.20 17.69
N GLU A 302 -11.97 -0.86 18.41
CA GLU A 302 -11.74 0.52 18.89
C GLU A 302 -10.97 1.39 17.90
N GLY A 303 -10.32 0.80 16.87
CA GLY A 303 -9.47 1.50 15.91
C GLY A 303 -9.79 1.14 14.46
N ALA A 304 -9.58 2.09 13.56
CA ALA A 304 -9.71 1.87 12.13
C ALA A 304 -8.74 0.81 11.62
N VAL A 305 -9.18 -0.05 10.69
CA VAL A 305 -8.27 -0.98 10.00
C VAL A 305 -7.31 -0.16 9.14
N THR A 306 -6.02 -0.29 9.41
CA THR A 306 -4.95 0.43 8.69
C THR A 306 -4.13 -0.47 7.79
N ALA A 307 -4.11 -1.77 8.05
CA ALA A 307 -3.31 -2.74 7.32
C ALA A 307 -4.14 -3.98 6.94
N LEU A 308 -4.09 -4.33 5.66
CA LEU A 308 -4.60 -5.58 5.10
C LEU A 308 -3.54 -6.16 4.16
N ALA A 309 -3.14 -7.42 4.39
CA ALA A 309 -2.16 -8.08 3.54
C ALA A 309 -2.50 -9.55 3.35
N TRP A 310 -2.58 -9.99 2.09
CA TRP A 310 -2.74 -11.38 1.72
C TRP A 310 -1.40 -12.11 1.70
N SER A 311 -1.38 -13.35 2.16
CA SER A 311 -0.30 -14.29 1.85
C SER A 311 -0.24 -14.55 0.34
N ALA A 312 0.93 -14.90 -0.18
CA ALA A 312 1.13 -15.10 -1.61
C ALA A 312 0.24 -16.21 -2.21
N ASP A 313 -0.11 -17.21 -1.42
CA ASP A 313 -1.01 -18.31 -1.81
C ASP A 313 -2.51 -17.96 -1.67
N GLY A 314 -2.83 -16.78 -1.09
CA GLY A 314 -4.19 -16.30 -0.87
C GLY A 314 -4.94 -17.00 0.27
N LYS A 315 -4.33 -17.89 1.02
CA LYS A 315 -5.02 -18.68 2.06
C LYS A 315 -5.07 -17.98 3.41
N ARG A 316 -4.30 -16.93 3.60
CA ARG A 316 -4.23 -16.17 4.85
C ARG A 316 -4.30 -14.68 4.55
N ILE A 317 -4.95 -13.95 5.45
CA ILE A 317 -4.94 -12.49 5.43
C ILE A 317 -4.52 -11.96 6.80
N ALA A 318 -3.62 -10.99 6.80
CA ALA A 318 -3.25 -10.23 7.98
C ALA A 318 -4.08 -8.94 8.04
N ILE A 319 -4.57 -8.63 9.23
CA ILE A 319 -5.36 -7.44 9.54
C ILE A 319 -4.65 -6.71 10.68
N GLY A 320 -4.52 -5.40 10.60
CA GLY A 320 -4.01 -4.56 11.68
C GLY A 320 -4.77 -3.26 11.77
N ASP A 321 -4.92 -2.70 12.98
CA ASP A 321 -5.69 -1.48 13.23
C ASP A 321 -4.90 -0.38 13.96
N GLU A 322 -5.51 0.80 14.07
CA GLU A 322 -4.96 1.96 14.79
C GLU A 322 -4.84 1.74 16.30
N ALA A 323 -5.70 0.90 16.90
CA ALA A 323 -5.69 0.62 18.33
C ALA A 323 -4.63 -0.41 18.74
N GLY A 324 -3.92 -0.99 17.77
CA GLY A 324 -2.90 -2.00 18.03
C GLY A 324 -3.47 -3.41 18.19
N ARG A 325 -4.61 -3.69 17.60
CA ARG A 325 -5.08 -5.06 17.41
C ARG A 325 -4.56 -5.58 16.08
N GLY A 326 -4.32 -6.86 16.02
CA GLY A 326 -4.00 -7.57 14.80
C GLY A 326 -4.73 -8.90 14.73
N ALA A 327 -4.86 -9.44 13.52
CA ALA A 327 -5.32 -10.80 13.30
C ALA A 327 -4.64 -11.42 12.08
N ILE A 328 -4.47 -12.72 12.12
CA ILE A 328 -4.12 -13.54 10.96
C ILE A 328 -5.26 -14.54 10.77
N VAL A 329 -6.01 -14.41 9.69
CA VAL A 329 -7.19 -15.20 9.39
C VAL A 329 -6.89 -16.17 8.25
N ASN A 330 -7.21 -17.45 8.44
CA ASN A 330 -7.19 -18.44 7.35
C ASN A 330 -8.50 -18.34 6.57
N VAL A 331 -8.44 -18.32 5.26
CA VAL A 331 -9.58 -18.11 4.35
C VAL A 331 -9.83 -19.35 3.50
#